data_d639e3b5c3dc1527323dda27120a44e2
#
_entry.id   d639e3b5c3dc1527323dda27120a44e2
#
_cell.length_a   1.000
_cell.length_b   1.000
_cell.length_c   1.000
_cell.angle_alpha   90.00
_cell.angle_beta   90.00
_cell.angle_gamma   90.00
#
_symmetry.space_group_name_H-M   'P 1'
#
loop_
_entity.id
_entity.type
_entity.pdbx_description
1 polymer ?
#
loop_
_entity_poly.entity_id
_entity_poly.type
_entity_poly.pdbx_seq_one_letter_code
_entity_poly.pdbx_strand_id
1 'polypeptide(L)'
;MQTTEQSKTLAKNYNAVKENIKKACEQAGRSQEEVTLLAVSKTKPVDMLMDVYHAGARDFGENKVQELVDKIPQLPSDIRWHLIGHLQRNKVKYIVDKVYLIHSVDSLRLAEEISREAVKKQVEVNILIEVNVAQEESKFGTTTEETEKLVRDISLLPGVHIKGLMTIAPFVEDPEENRTYFRKLRQLAVDIGNKNIDNVSMSILSMGMTGDYTVAVQEGSAIVRVGTGIFGERDYSKTI
;
A
#
# COMPACT_ATOMS: atom_id res chain seq x y z
N MET A 1 -1.79 2.62 32.52
CA MET A 1 -1.24 3.78 31.80
C MET A 1 -2.36 4.79 31.56
N GLN A 2 -2.18 6.04 31.94
CA GLN A 2 -3.15 7.08 31.58
C GLN A 2 -3.05 7.33 30.07
N THR A 3 -4.15 7.14 29.36
CA THR A 3 -4.24 7.40 27.92
C THR A 3 -4.10 8.91 27.68
N THR A 4 -3.09 9.33 26.94
CA THR A 4 -2.89 10.74 26.63
C THR A 4 -4.00 11.28 25.71
N GLU A 5 -4.21 12.60 25.67
CA GLU A 5 -5.19 13.22 24.76
C GLU A 5 -4.85 12.91 23.28
N GLN A 6 -3.55 12.89 22.96
CA GLN A 6 -3.06 12.47 21.66
C GLN A 6 -3.49 11.03 21.31
N SER A 7 -3.30 10.08 22.23
CA SER A 7 -3.68 8.68 22.03
C SER A 7 -5.18 8.53 21.77
N LYS A 8 -6.03 9.25 22.51
CA LYS A 8 -7.49 9.27 22.29
C LYS A 8 -7.85 9.81 20.92
N THR A 9 -7.17 10.88 20.49
CA THR A 9 -7.40 11.50 19.19
C THR A 9 -7.02 10.54 18.05
N LEU A 10 -5.86 9.87 18.15
CA LEU A 10 -5.41 8.90 17.13
C LEU A 10 -6.36 7.71 17.04
N ALA A 11 -6.77 7.15 18.16
CA ALA A 11 -7.75 6.06 18.20
C ALA A 11 -9.10 6.49 17.60
N LYS A 12 -9.59 7.69 17.92
CA LYS A 12 -10.81 8.26 17.35
C LYS A 12 -10.71 8.39 15.83
N ASN A 13 -9.60 8.95 15.33
CA ASN A 13 -9.37 9.13 13.90
C ASN A 13 -9.33 7.78 13.17
N TYR A 14 -8.56 6.82 13.69
CA TYR A 14 -8.47 5.48 13.12
C TYR A 14 -9.85 4.80 13.02
N ASN A 15 -10.64 4.86 14.09
CA ASN A 15 -11.98 4.29 14.11
C ASN A 15 -12.95 5.04 13.18
N ALA A 16 -12.83 6.36 13.06
CA ALA A 16 -13.65 7.14 12.12
C ALA A 16 -13.36 6.73 10.66
N VAL A 17 -12.09 6.51 10.30
CA VAL A 17 -11.73 6.00 8.96
C VAL A 17 -12.31 4.60 8.74
N LYS A 18 -12.22 3.70 9.73
CA LYS A 18 -12.84 2.35 9.63
C LYS A 18 -14.35 2.41 9.41
N GLU A 19 -15.04 3.30 10.11
CA GLU A 19 -16.48 3.47 9.95
C GLU A 19 -16.84 4.01 8.55
N ASN A 20 -16.05 4.93 8.01
CA ASN A 20 -16.24 5.42 6.65
C ASN A 20 -15.99 4.33 5.60
N ILE A 21 -14.96 3.48 5.80
CA ILE A 21 -14.73 2.31 4.94
C ILE A 21 -15.94 1.38 4.97
N LYS A 22 -16.47 1.08 6.16
CA LYS A 22 -17.66 0.26 6.33
C LYS A 22 -18.84 0.80 5.53
N LYS A 23 -19.15 2.09 5.67
CA LYS A 23 -20.22 2.75 4.92
C LYS A 23 -20.00 2.69 3.40
N ALA A 24 -18.76 2.90 2.95
CA ALA A 24 -18.43 2.80 1.53
C ALA A 24 -18.58 1.35 1.00
N CYS A 25 -18.24 0.34 1.80
CA CYS A 25 -18.49 -1.07 1.48
C CYS A 25 -19.99 -1.38 1.39
N GLU A 26 -20.78 -0.93 2.35
CA GLU A 26 -22.24 -1.10 2.36
C GLU A 26 -22.87 -0.50 1.09
N GLN A 27 -22.45 0.71 0.70
CA GLN A 27 -22.92 1.37 -0.52
C GLN A 27 -22.54 0.61 -1.80
N ALA A 28 -21.42 -0.10 -1.78
CA ALA A 28 -20.92 -0.88 -2.91
C ALA A 28 -21.37 -2.36 -2.89
N GLY A 29 -22.13 -2.79 -1.89
CA GLY A 29 -22.53 -4.20 -1.72
C GLY A 29 -21.37 -5.14 -1.41
N ARG A 30 -20.33 -4.65 -0.72
CA ARG A 30 -19.10 -5.39 -0.36
C ARG A 30 -19.02 -5.63 1.15
N SER A 31 -18.29 -6.69 1.54
CA SER A 31 -17.92 -6.88 2.94
C SER A 31 -16.79 -5.93 3.35
N GLN A 32 -16.86 -5.40 4.57
CA GLN A 32 -15.76 -4.62 5.15
C GLN A 32 -14.47 -5.46 5.29
N GLU A 33 -14.58 -6.76 5.45
CA GLU A 33 -13.46 -7.70 5.60
C GLU A 33 -12.62 -7.81 4.32
N GLU A 34 -13.16 -7.39 3.17
CA GLU A 34 -12.43 -7.34 1.90
C GLU A 34 -11.46 -6.15 1.82
N VAL A 35 -11.54 -5.21 2.77
CA VAL A 35 -10.78 -3.96 2.71
C VAL A 35 -9.84 -3.82 3.90
N THR A 36 -8.56 -3.81 3.64
CA THR A 36 -7.51 -3.51 4.61
C THR A 36 -7.28 -2.00 4.71
N LEU A 37 -7.39 -1.47 5.92
CA LEU A 37 -6.95 -0.11 6.22
C LEU A 37 -5.47 -0.12 6.57
N LEU A 38 -4.65 0.37 5.66
CA LEU A 38 -3.22 0.56 5.86
C LEU A 38 -2.94 1.93 6.50
N ALA A 39 -2.45 1.93 7.74
CA ALA A 39 -2.06 3.13 8.45
C ALA A 39 -0.69 3.62 7.91
N VAL A 40 -0.70 4.71 7.15
CA VAL A 40 0.53 5.27 6.56
C VAL A 40 1.28 6.09 7.60
N SER A 41 2.34 5.51 8.15
CA SER A 41 3.06 5.98 9.34
C SER A 41 4.37 6.72 9.04
N LYS A 42 4.64 7.01 7.76
CA LYS A 42 5.84 7.76 7.37
C LYS A 42 5.97 9.08 8.13
N THR A 43 7.18 9.38 8.61
CA THR A 43 7.52 10.59 9.39
C THR A 43 6.83 10.68 10.77
N LYS A 44 6.18 9.63 11.23
CA LYS A 44 5.52 9.62 12.54
C LYS A 44 6.36 8.82 13.55
N PRO A 45 6.48 9.28 14.80
CA PRO A 45 7.25 8.61 15.83
C PRO A 45 6.56 7.32 16.31
N VAL A 46 7.35 6.43 16.90
CA VAL A 46 6.94 5.07 17.30
C VAL A 46 5.77 5.07 18.31
N ASP A 47 5.73 6.03 19.23
CA ASP A 47 4.65 6.17 20.21
C ASP A 47 3.28 6.38 19.55
N MET A 48 3.21 7.19 18.50
CA MET A 48 1.97 7.38 17.73
C MET A 48 1.55 6.07 17.02
N LEU A 49 2.51 5.29 16.52
CA LEU A 49 2.21 3.99 15.91
C LEU A 49 1.66 3.01 16.95
N MET A 50 2.26 3.00 18.16
CA MET A 50 1.74 2.19 19.27
C MET A 50 0.32 2.56 19.67
N ASP A 51 -0.03 3.85 19.68
CA ASP A 51 -1.38 4.29 19.96
C ASP A 51 -2.39 3.76 18.93
N VAL A 52 -2.04 3.84 17.64
CA VAL A 52 -2.88 3.32 16.54
C VAL A 52 -2.91 1.79 16.53
N TYR A 53 -1.80 1.12 16.91
CA TYR A 53 -1.76 -0.33 17.13
C TYR A 53 -2.73 -0.76 18.23
N HIS A 54 -2.75 -0.07 19.37
CA HIS A 54 -3.70 -0.33 20.45
C HIS A 54 -5.15 -0.06 20.05
N ALA A 55 -5.39 0.83 19.08
CA ALA A 55 -6.71 1.03 18.47
C ALA A 55 -7.11 -0.11 17.50
N GLY A 56 -6.25 -1.10 17.30
CA GLY A 56 -6.51 -2.31 16.51
C GLY A 56 -5.85 -2.37 15.13
N ALA A 57 -5.01 -1.40 14.76
CA ALA A 57 -4.25 -1.48 13.52
C ALA A 57 -3.21 -2.59 13.57
N ARG A 58 -3.03 -3.27 12.43
CA ARG A 58 -1.99 -4.29 12.24
C ARG A 58 -1.20 -4.09 10.95
N ASP A 59 -1.71 -3.27 10.04
CA ASP A 59 -1.08 -2.96 8.76
C ASP A 59 -0.55 -1.54 8.79
N PHE A 60 0.78 -1.39 8.65
CA PHE A 60 1.46 -0.11 8.64
C PHE A 60 2.28 0.07 7.38
N GLY A 61 2.25 1.27 6.80
CA GLY A 61 2.91 1.59 5.54
C GLY A 61 4.00 2.64 5.68
N GLU A 62 5.19 2.31 5.17
CA GLU A 62 6.34 3.22 5.14
C GLU A 62 6.77 3.55 3.71
N ASN A 63 7.29 4.76 3.53
CA ASN A 63 7.83 5.18 2.25
C ASN A 63 9.33 4.93 2.12
N LYS A 64 10.06 5.00 3.23
CA LYS A 64 11.53 4.93 3.24
C LYS A 64 11.98 3.65 3.94
N VAL A 65 12.86 2.90 3.28
CA VAL A 65 13.44 1.66 3.81
C VAL A 65 14.13 1.88 5.16
N GLN A 66 14.89 2.98 5.32
CA GLN A 66 15.59 3.24 6.57
C GLN A 66 14.59 3.40 7.72
N GLU A 67 13.57 4.22 7.55
CA GLU A 67 12.54 4.46 8.56
C GLU A 67 11.81 3.16 8.94
N LEU A 68 11.49 2.32 7.95
CA LEU A 68 10.87 1.02 8.17
C LEU A 68 11.77 0.10 9.02
N VAL A 69 13.04 -0.02 8.64
CA VAL A 69 14.00 -0.89 9.36
C VAL A 69 14.25 -0.42 10.80
N ASP A 70 14.26 0.89 11.01
CA ASP A 70 14.48 1.47 12.34
C ASP A 70 13.24 1.28 13.26
N LYS A 71 12.03 1.24 12.70
CA LYS A 71 10.77 1.06 13.45
C LYS A 71 10.45 -0.39 13.81
N ILE A 72 10.76 -1.34 12.93
CA ILE A 72 10.43 -2.76 13.14
C ILE A 72 10.84 -3.28 14.52
N PRO A 73 12.09 -3.10 15.00
CA PRO A 73 12.53 -3.66 16.28
C PRO A 73 11.90 -2.99 17.51
N GLN A 74 11.22 -1.85 17.32
CA GLN A 74 10.64 -1.07 18.42
C GLN A 74 9.13 -1.31 18.59
N LEU A 75 8.52 -2.10 17.71
CA LEU A 75 7.08 -2.29 17.62
C LEU A 75 6.72 -3.79 17.67
N PRO A 76 5.46 -4.15 17.99
CA PRO A 76 5.02 -5.54 18.06
C PRO A 76 5.27 -6.33 16.77
N SER A 77 5.67 -7.59 16.92
CA SER A 77 6.05 -8.47 15.82
C SER A 77 4.89 -8.96 14.95
N ASP A 78 3.65 -8.77 15.40
CA ASP A 78 2.44 -9.10 14.65
C ASP A 78 1.99 -7.98 13.69
N ILE A 79 2.76 -6.89 13.61
CA ILE A 79 2.54 -5.84 12.60
C ILE A 79 2.96 -6.37 11.22
N ARG A 80 2.05 -6.23 10.26
CA ARG A 80 2.33 -6.42 8.84
C ARG A 80 2.84 -5.12 8.24
N TRP A 81 4.11 -5.13 7.88
CA TRP A 81 4.76 -3.96 7.30
C TRP A 81 4.63 -3.93 5.79
N HIS A 82 4.26 -2.78 5.26
CA HIS A 82 4.13 -2.54 3.82
C HIS A 82 5.12 -1.46 3.38
N LEU A 83 5.87 -1.71 2.32
CA LEU A 83 6.62 -0.66 1.66
C LEU A 83 5.76 -0.09 0.53
N ILE A 84 5.43 1.20 0.63
CA ILE A 84 4.51 1.88 -0.30
C ILE A 84 5.16 3.04 -1.07
N GLY A 85 6.40 3.38 -0.76
CA GLY A 85 7.17 4.39 -1.48
C GLY A 85 8.16 3.78 -2.47
N HIS A 86 8.71 4.61 -3.35
CA HIS A 86 9.68 4.17 -4.35
C HIS A 86 10.85 3.41 -3.73
N LEU A 87 11.09 2.20 -4.21
CA LEU A 87 12.12 1.29 -3.72
C LEU A 87 13.37 1.34 -4.61
N GLN A 88 14.45 1.87 -4.07
CA GLN A 88 15.75 1.79 -4.73
C GLN A 88 16.32 0.37 -4.66
N ARG A 89 16.87 -0.15 -5.77
CA ARG A 89 17.41 -1.52 -5.85
C ARG A 89 18.43 -1.85 -4.75
N ASN A 90 19.36 -0.93 -4.46
CA ASN A 90 20.37 -1.12 -3.41
C ASN A 90 19.80 -1.23 -1.98
N LYS A 91 18.51 -0.91 -1.80
CA LYS A 91 17.81 -0.99 -0.51
C LYS A 91 16.98 -2.27 -0.33
N VAL A 92 16.72 -3.02 -1.40
CA VAL A 92 15.94 -4.27 -1.38
C VAL A 92 16.42 -5.25 -0.31
N LYS A 93 17.73 -5.48 -0.22
CA LYS A 93 18.35 -6.42 0.73
C LYS A 93 18.01 -6.17 2.22
N TYR A 94 17.60 -4.96 2.58
CA TYR A 94 17.28 -4.60 3.96
C TYR A 94 15.86 -4.95 4.38
N ILE A 95 14.95 -5.17 3.41
CA ILE A 95 13.52 -5.28 3.69
C ILE A 95 12.87 -6.56 3.16
N VAL A 96 13.49 -7.25 2.22
CA VAL A 96 12.90 -8.38 1.50
C VAL A 96 12.40 -9.51 2.42
N ASP A 97 13.02 -9.68 3.59
CA ASP A 97 12.66 -10.64 4.64
C ASP A 97 11.84 -10.03 5.80
N LYS A 98 11.41 -8.79 5.67
CA LYS A 98 10.76 -8.04 6.77
C LYS A 98 9.39 -7.49 6.42
N VAL A 99 9.11 -7.29 5.13
CA VAL A 99 7.86 -6.71 4.70
C VAL A 99 6.85 -7.78 4.30
N TYR A 100 5.60 -7.51 4.62
CA TYR A 100 4.48 -8.33 4.20
C TYR A 100 4.16 -8.15 2.70
N LEU A 101 4.29 -6.90 2.20
CA LEU A 101 3.96 -6.53 0.83
C LEU A 101 4.76 -5.31 0.36
N ILE A 102 5.33 -5.39 -0.84
CA ILE A 102 5.94 -4.24 -1.55
C ILE A 102 4.94 -3.75 -2.60
N HIS A 103 4.49 -2.49 -2.50
CA HIS A 103 3.47 -1.95 -3.40
C HIS A 103 4.03 -1.26 -4.64
N SER A 104 5.31 -0.94 -4.64
CA SER A 104 5.93 0.03 -5.55
C SER A 104 6.87 -0.62 -6.58
N VAL A 105 6.50 -1.78 -7.12
CA VAL A 105 7.31 -2.43 -8.17
C VAL A 105 6.86 -1.93 -9.54
N ASP A 106 7.73 -1.15 -10.19
CA ASP A 106 7.47 -0.44 -11.45
C ASP A 106 8.31 -0.91 -12.63
N SER A 107 9.25 -1.84 -12.41
CA SER A 107 10.19 -2.26 -13.42
C SER A 107 10.70 -3.68 -13.22
N LEU A 108 11.03 -4.36 -14.32
CA LEU A 108 11.64 -5.69 -14.28
C LEU A 108 12.96 -5.69 -13.51
N ARG A 109 13.80 -4.66 -13.70
CA ARG A 109 15.10 -4.53 -12.99
C ARG A 109 14.96 -4.46 -11.47
N LEU A 110 13.87 -3.86 -10.96
CA LEU A 110 13.60 -3.86 -9.52
C LEU A 110 13.12 -5.24 -9.07
N ALA A 111 12.23 -5.87 -9.83
CA ALA A 111 11.73 -7.21 -9.53
C ALA A 111 12.84 -8.28 -9.56
N GLU A 112 13.78 -8.21 -10.50
CA GLU A 112 14.98 -9.06 -10.57
C GLU A 112 15.82 -8.93 -9.29
N GLU A 113 16.01 -7.70 -8.80
CA GLU A 113 16.73 -7.48 -7.55
C GLU A 113 15.99 -8.03 -6.34
N ILE A 114 14.64 -7.88 -6.28
CA ILE A 114 13.81 -8.47 -5.24
C ILE A 114 13.93 -10.00 -5.28
N SER A 115 13.80 -10.62 -6.44
CA SER A 115 13.96 -12.06 -6.65
C SER A 115 15.35 -12.55 -6.20
N ARG A 116 16.40 -11.87 -6.61
CA ARG A 116 17.77 -12.22 -6.24
C ARG A 116 17.98 -12.24 -4.71
N GLU A 117 17.49 -11.21 -4.02
CA GLU A 117 17.63 -11.12 -2.57
C GLU A 117 16.66 -12.08 -1.85
N ALA A 118 15.47 -12.36 -2.40
CA ALA A 118 14.52 -13.35 -1.90
C ALA A 118 15.12 -14.75 -1.92
N VAL A 119 15.64 -15.18 -3.06
CA VAL A 119 16.32 -16.48 -3.23
C VAL A 119 17.52 -16.60 -2.28
N LYS A 120 18.35 -15.56 -2.21
CA LYS A 120 19.51 -15.54 -1.31
C LYS A 120 19.16 -15.71 0.16
N LYS A 121 18.01 -15.12 0.60
CA LYS A 121 17.53 -15.22 1.98
C LYS A 121 16.54 -16.37 2.20
N GLN A 122 16.20 -17.13 1.16
CA GLN A 122 15.25 -18.23 1.19
C GLN A 122 13.86 -17.80 1.69
N VAL A 123 13.37 -16.68 1.19
CA VAL A 123 12.04 -16.12 1.50
C VAL A 123 11.22 -15.91 0.25
N GLU A 124 9.89 -15.90 0.41
CA GLU A 124 8.93 -15.56 -0.63
C GLU A 124 8.43 -14.13 -0.41
N VAL A 125 8.39 -13.33 -1.46
CA VAL A 125 8.04 -11.90 -1.40
C VAL A 125 6.80 -11.60 -2.20
N ASN A 126 5.79 -11.04 -1.55
CA ASN A 126 4.59 -10.56 -2.21
C ASN A 126 4.82 -9.13 -2.73
N ILE A 127 4.41 -8.88 -3.96
CA ILE A 127 4.52 -7.58 -4.60
C ILE A 127 3.22 -7.14 -5.28
N LEU A 128 3.05 -5.83 -5.43
CA LEU A 128 2.10 -5.22 -6.37
C LEU A 128 2.88 -4.49 -7.46
N ILE A 129 2.32 -4.48 -8.65
CA ILE A 129 2.84 -3.66 -9.75
C ILE A 129 2.27 -2.26 -9.62
N GLU A 130 3.15 -1.26 -9.54
CA GLU A 130 2.76 0.15 -9.54
C GLU A 130 2.46 0.62 -10.96
N VAL A 131 1.24 1.10 -11.18
CA VAL A 131 0.74 1.55 -12.48
C VAL A 131 0.42 3.04 -12.44
N ASN A 132 1.01 3.81 -13.34
CA ASN A 132 0.72 5.22 -13.55
C ASN A 132 -0.52 5.40 -14.44
N VAL A 133 -1.71 5.17 -13.87
CA VAL A 133 -2.98 5.20 -14.61
C VAL A 133 -3.32 6.60 -15.13
N ALA A 134 -2.83 7.64 -14.48
CA ALA A 134 -3.07 9.03 -14.87
C ALA A 134 -2.09 9.55 -15.93
N GLN A 135 -1.02 8.77 -16.22
CA GLN A 135 0.03 9.15 -17.17
C GLN A 135 0.73 10.49 -16.83
N GLU A 136 0.88 10.77 -15.54
CA GLU A 136 1.61 11.97 -15.07
C GLU A 136 3.13 11.71 -15.17
N GLU A 137 3.84 12.52 -15.93
CA GLU A 137 5.31 12.36 -16.16
C GLU A 137 6.15 12.39 -14.86
N SER A 138 5.66 13.07 -13.83
CA SER A 138 6.35 13.20 -12.54
C SER A 138 6.15 12.03 -11.59
N LYS A 139 5.29 11.05 -11.93
CA LYS A 139 4.96 9.88 -11.06
C LYS A 139 5.66 8.62 -11.52
N PHE A 140 6.00 7.78 -10.53
CA PHE A 140 6.47 6.42 -10.76
C PHE A 140 5.34 5.52 -11.26
N GLY A 141 5.69 4.32 -11.67
CA GLY A 141 4.77 3.31 -12.17
C GLY A 141 4.97 3.02 -13.66
N THR A 142 4.67 1.79 -14.04
CA THR A 142 4.61 1.40 -15.45
C THR A 142 3.36 1.98 -16.11
N THR A 143 3.35 2.09 -17.44
CA THR A 143 2.14 2.49 -18.18
C THR A 143 1.09 1.37 -18.15
N THR A 144 -0.18 1.70 -18.42
CA THR A 144 -1.25 0.70 -18.53
C THR A 144 -0.97 -0.30 -19.64
N GLU A 145 -0.39 0.16 -20.74
CA GLU A 145 -0.07 -0.61 -21.95
C GLU A 145 1.07 -1.60 -21.70
N GLU A 146 2.05 -1.24 -20.86
CA GLU A 146 3.22 -2.05 -20.58
C GLU A 146 3.01 -3.01 -19.40
N THR A 147 1.95 -2.80 -18.61
CA THR A 147 1.70 -3.55 -17.35
C THR A 147 1.60 -5.06 -17.59
N GLU A 148 0.84 -5.52 -18.59
CA GLU A 148 0.69 -6.97 -18.84
C GLU A 148 2.04 -7.61 -19.19
N LYS A 149 2.84 -6.95 -20.03
CA LYS A 149 4.16 -7.45 -20.37
C LYS A 149 5.05 -7.53 -19.14
N LEU A 150 5.07 -6.50 -18.32
CA LEU A 150 5.86 -6.47 -17.08
C LEU A 150 5.42 -7.58 -16.11
N VAL A 151 4.11 -7.83 -15.97
CA VAL A 151 3.57 -8.92 -15.14
C VAL A 151 4.06 -10.28 -15.65
N ARG A 152 4.01 -10.54 -16.97
CA ARG A 152 4.50 -11.79 -17.56
C ARG A 152 6.00 -11.99 -17.33
N ASP A 153 6.79 -10.94 -17.54
CA ASP A 153 8.24 -11.02 -17.33
C ASP A 153 8.59 -11.31 -15.86
N ILE A 154 7.91 -10.65 -14.92
CA ILE A 154 8.12 -10.84 -13.47
C ILE A 154 7.59 -12.19 -12.97
N SER A 155 6.51 -12.72 -13.54
CA SER A 155 5.92 -14.00 -13.11
C SER A 155 6.88 -15.19 -13.21
N LEU A 156 7.93 -15.06 -14.03
CA LEU A 156 8.96 -16.07 -14.23
C LEU A 156 10.09 -16.00 -13.17
N LEU A 157 10.11 -14.96 -12.34
CA LEU A 157 11.16 -14.76 -11.35
C LEU A 157 10.89 -15.60 -10.09
N PRO A 158 11.88 -16.38 -9.60
CA PRO A 158 11.72 -17.17 -8.39
C PRO A 158 11.65 -16.31 -7.14
N GLY A 159 10.88 -16.75 -6.13
CA GLY A 159 10.76 -16.08 -4.84
C GLY A 159 9.95 -14.78 -4.84
N VAL A 160 9.24 -14.47 -5.96
CA VAL A 160 8.41 -13.26 -6.08
C VAL A 160 7.00 -13.65 -6.51
N HIS A 161 5.98 -13.13 -5.82
CA HIS A 161 4.57 -13.37 -6.11
C HIS A 161 3.83 -12.08 -6.39
N ILE A 162 3.26 -11.95 -7.57
CA ILE A 162 2.42 -10.80 -7.93
C ILE A 162 1.02 -11.01 -7.35
N LYS A 163 0.61 -10.11 -6.44
CA LYS A 163 -0.69 -10.17 -5.76
C LYS A 163 -1.72 -9.20 -6.35
N GLY A 164 -1.31 -8.30 -7.22
CA GLY A 164 -2.20 -7.33 -7.83
C GLY A 164 -1.51 -6.04 -8.28
N LEU A 165 -2.27 -4.96 -8.30
CA LEU A 165 -1.83 -3.66 -8.80
C LEU A 165 -1.94 -2.58 -7.72
N MET A 166 -1.11 -1.55 -7.87
CA MET A 166 -1.17 -0.33 -7.06
C MET A 166 -1.19 0.91 -7.96
N THR A 167 -1.91 1.94 -7.55
CA THR A 167 -1.79 3.27 -8.18
C THR A 167 -1.90 4.40 -7.16
N ILE A 168 -1.30 5.54 -7.52
CA ILE A 168 -1.46 6.82 -6.84
C ILE A 168 -2.21 7.74 -7.78
N ALA A 169 -3.49 7.95 -7.52
CA ALA A 169 -4.33 8.86 -8.31
C ALA A 169 -3.88 10.33 -8.15
N PRO A 170 -4.25 11.23 -9.08
CA PRO A 170 -3.99 12.67 -8.96
C PRO A 170 -4.57 13.25 -7.65
N PHE A 171 -3.96 14.34 -7.20
CA PHE A 171 -4.59 15.15 -6.16
C PHE A 171 -5.72 15.96 -6.78
N VAL A 172 -6.91 15.80 -6.25
CA VAL A 172 -8.15 16.47 -6.72
C VAL A 172 -8.90 17.06 -5.54
N GLU A 173 -9.71 18.09 -5.78
CA GLU A 173 -10.59 18.66 -4.75
C GLU A 173 -11.86 17.80 -4.56
N ASP A 174 -12.45 17.33 -5.65
CA ASP A 174 -13.57 16.40 -5.61
C ASP A 174 -13.08 14.95 -5.78
N PRO A 175 -13.20 14.10 -4.73
CA PRO A 175 -12.80 12.69 -4.80
C PRO A 175 -13.41 11.89 -5.96
N GLU A 176 -14.60 12.30 -6.44
CA GLU A 176 -15.29 11.63 -7.54
C GLU A 176 -14.52 11.71 -8.87
N GLU A 177 -13.68 12.72 -9.06
CA GLU A 177 -12.84 12.83 -10.25
C GLU A 177 -11.85 11.63 -10.36
N ASN A 178 -11.42 11.05 -9.22
CA ASN A 178 -10.51 9.91 -9.19
C ASN A 178 -11.22 8.58 -9.50
N ARG A 179 -12.55 8.52 -9.53
CA ARG A 179 -13.32 7.29 -9.82
C ARG A 179 -12.91 6.65 -11.15
N THR A 180 -12.69 7.47 -12.17
CA THR A 180 -12.27 6.98 -13.49
C THR A 180 -10.92 6.27 -13.46
N TYR A 181 -9.96 6.76 -12.68
CA TYR A 181 -8.64 6.13 -12.54
C TYR A 181 -8.73 4.81 -11.77
N PHE A 182 -9.56 4.75 -10.73
CA PHE A 182 -9.77 3.50 -9.98
C PHE A 182 -10.46 2.43 -10.83
N ARG A 183 -11.45 2.80 -11.65
CA ARG A 183 -12.09 1.89 -12.62
C ARG A 183 -11.11 1.37 -13.66
N LYS A 184 -10.24 2.23 -14.19
CA LYS A 184 -9.21 1.82 -15.15
C LYS A 184 -8.26 0.80 -14.54
N LEU A 185 -7.77 1.03 -13.31
CA LEU A 185 -6.91 0.07 -12.62
C LEU A 185 -7.62 -1.26 -12.37
N ARG A 186 -8.88 -1.21 -11.90
CA ARG A 186 -9.69 -2.42 -11.70
C ARG A 186 -9.88 -3.20 -12.99
N GLN A 187 -10.23 -2.53 -14.09
CA GLN A 187 -10.40 -3.20 -15.38
C GLN A 187 -9.11 -3.85 -15.83
N LEU A 188 -7.98 -3.16 -15.71
CA LEU A 188 -6.66 -3.72 -16.04
C LEU A 188 -6.34 -4.98 -15.21
N ALA A 189 -6.66 -4.97 -13.91
CA ALA A 189 -6.47 -6.14 -13.06
C ALA A 189 -7.36 -7.31 -13.47
N VAL A 190 -8.62 -7.06 -13.84
CA VAL A 190 -9.54 -8.08 -14.37
C VAL A 190 -9.01 -8.65 -15.68
N ASP A 191 -8.57 -7.80 -16.61
CA ASP A 191 -8.06 -8.23 -17.91
C ASP A 191 -6.81 -9.11 -17.78
N ILE A 192 -5.87 -8.72 -16.89
CA ILE A 192 -4.67 -9.52 -16.60
C ILE A 192 -5.04 -10.81 -15.86
N GLY A 193 -5.95 -10.74 -14.87
CA GLY A 193 -6.39 -11.91 -14.11
C GLY A 193 -7.01 -13.00 -15.00
N ASN A 194 -7.77 -12.60 -16.01
CA ASN A 194 -8.38 -13.52 -17.00
C ASN A 194 -7.35 -14.24 -17.90
N LYS A 195 -6.09 -13.76 -17.93
CA LYS A 195 -5.01 -14.42 -18.69
C LYS A 195 -4.48 -15.68 -17.99
N ASN A 196 -4.82 -15.90 -16.73
CA ASN A 196 -4.39 -17.05 -15.93
C ASN A 196 -2.87 -17.27 -15.99
N ILE A 197 -2.09 -16.21 -15.78
CA ILE A 197 -0.62 -16.25 -15.77
C ILE A 197 -0.17 -16.95 -14.48
N ASP A 198 0.69 -17.93 -14.60
CA ASP A 198 1.24 -18.66 -13.46
C ASP A 198 1.93 -17.69 -12.48
N ASN A 199 1.82 -17.94 -11.17
CA ASN A 199 2.40 -17.12 -10.11
C ASN A 199 1.86 -15.69 -10.02
N VAL A 200 0.70 -15.41 -10.64
CA VAL A 200 0.03 -14.10 -10.64
C VAL A 200 -1.36 -14.21 -10.06
N SER A 201 -1.65 -13.36 -9.08
CA SER A 201 -2.99 -13.13 -8.56
C SER A 201 -3.31 -11.65 -8.69
N MET A 202 -4.51 -11.30 -9.15
CA MET A 202 -4.96 -9.90 -9.24
C MET A 202 -6.01 -9.59 -8.18
N SER A 203 -5.87 -10.22 -6.99
CA SER A 203 -6.81 -10.10 -5.88
C SER A 203 -6.66 -8.82 -5.07
N ILE A 204 -5.52 -8.12 -5.18
CA ILE A 204 -5.24 -6.92 -4.40
C ILE A 204 -5.17 -5.69 -5.31
N LEU A 205 -6.09 -4.74 -5.09
CA LEU A 205 -5.99 -3.39 -5.62
C LEU A 205 -5.63 -2.45 -4.46
N SER A 206 -4.40 -1.92 -4.48
CA SER A 206 -3.96 -0.89 -3.53
C SER A 206 -4.17 0.49 -4.16
N MET A 207 -5.26 1.15 -3.80
CA MET A 207 -5.64 2.46 -4.33
C MET A 207 -6.51 3.21 -3.33
N GLY A 208 -6.50 4.54 -3.39
CA GLY A 208 -7.18 5.40 -2.45
C GLY A 208 -6.31 5.83 -1.26
N MET A 209 -6.35 7.11 -0.98
CA MET A 209 -5.63 7.78 0.11
C MET A 209 -6.62 8.61 0.95
N THR A 210 -6.13 9.43 1.89
CA THR A 210 -6.98 10.20 2.83
C THR A 210 -8.11 10.96 2.15
N GLY A 211 -7.89 11.51 0.94
CA GLY A 211 -8.88 12.34 0.26
C GLY A 211 -9.93 11.56 -0.54
N ASP A 212 -9.63 10.32 -0.97
CA ASP A 212 -10.43 9.61 -1.97
C ASP A 212 -10.66 8.12 -1.69
N TYR A 213 -10.25 7.63 -0.48
CA TYR A 213 -10.35 6.20 -0.16
C TYR A 213 -11.78 5.65 -0.19
N THR A 214 -12.79 6.44 0.09
CA THR A 214 -14.19 6.00 0.05
C THR A 214 -14.63 5.67 -1.37
N VAL A 215 -14.26 6.52 -2.34
CA VAL A 215 -14.48 6.28 -3.77
C VAL A 215 -13.68 5.06 -4.24
N ALA A 216 -12.42 4.92 -3.80
CA ALA A 216 -11.60 3.76 -4.11
C ALA A 216 -12.21 2.45 -3.59
N VAL A 217 -12.77 2.44 -2.37
CA VAL A 217 -13.49 1.29 -1.80
C VAL A 217 -14.68 0.91 -2.67
N GLN A 218 -15.50 1.88 -3.10
CA GLN A 218 -16.63 1.64 -3.97
C GLN A 218 -16.22 1.05 -5.34
N GLU A 219 -15.02 1.41 -5.82
CA GLU A 219 -14.46 0.91 -7.09
C GLU A 219 -13.63 -0.37 -6.93
N GLY A 220 -13.64 -1.02 -5.75
CA GLY A 220 -13.04 -2.34 -5.56
C GLY A 220 -11.66 -2.36 -4.91
N SER A 221 -11.22 -1.26 -4.28
CA SER A 221 -9.96 -1.28 -3.51
C SER A 221 -9.98 -2.38 -2.45
N ALA A 222 -8.88 -3.14 -2.37
CA ALA A 222 -8.63 -4.12 -1.31
C ALA A 222 -7.72 -3.54 -0.21
N ILE A 223 -6.91 -2.53 -0.53
CA ILE A 223 -6.06 -1.82 0.44
C ILE A 223 -6.20 -0.32 0.21
N VAL A 224 -6.67 0.40 1.22
CA VAL A 224 -6.65 1.87 1.24
C VAL A 224 -5.53 2.38 2.16
N ARG A 225 -4.82 3.43 1.74
CA ARG A 225 -3.62 3.95 2.39
C ARG A 225 -3.89 5.30 3.03
N VAL A 226 -4.17 5.32 4.33
CA VAL A 226 -4.58 6.54 5.03
C VAL A 226 -3.49 7.01 5.99
N GLY A 227 -2.98 8.23 5.78
CA GLY A 227 -1.96 8.86 6.61
C GLY A 227 -2.53 10.02 7.42
N THR A 228 -2.72 11.17 6.80
CA THR A 228 -3.19 12.40 7.46
C THR A 228 -4.55 12.24 8.13
N GLY A 229 -5.43 11.41 7.57
CA GLY A 229 -6.73 11.10 8.18
C GLY A 229 -6.63 10.37 9.53
N ILE A 230 -5.52 9.67 9.80
CA ILE A 230 -5.25 8.97 11.06
C ILE A 230 -4.33 9.80 11.96
N PHE A 231 -3.15 10.17 11.43
CA PHE A 231 -2.05 10.72 12.21
C PHE A 231 -2.02 12.26 12.25
N GLY A 232 -2.94 12.93 11.55
CA GLY A 232 -2.90 14.38 11.36
C GLY A 232 -1.83 14.83 10.36
N GLU A 233 -1.79 16.13 10.09
CA GLU A 233 -0.84 16.73 9.16
C GLU A 233 0.62 16.53 9.59
N ARG A 234 1.54 16.78 8.67
CA ARG A 234 2.97 16.71 8.95
C ARG A 234 3.41 17.95 9.71
N ASP A 235 4.12 17.73 10.80
CA ASP A 235 4.84 18.79 11.48
C ASP A 235 6.20 19.01 10.80
N TYR A 236 6.27 19.97 9.90
CA TYR A 236 7.51 20.34 9.21
C TYR A 236 8.50 21.11 10.10
N SER A 237 8.11 21.47 11.33
CA SER A 237 9.00 22.18 12.27
C SER A 237 10.04 21.27 12.92
N LYS A 238 9.83 19.95 12.85
CA LYS A 238 10.75 18.93 13.36
C LYS A 238 11.50 18.24 12.22
N THR A 239 12.35 19.03 11.53
CA THR A 239 13.33 18.43 10.62
C THR A 239 14.41 17.76 11.45
N ILE A 240 14.51 16.45 11.37
CA ILE A 240 15.64 15.64 11.86
C ILE A 240 16.70 15.61 10.78
#